data_8e760574b23ae4586ad2630f19273621
#
_entry.id   8e760574b23ae4586ad2630f19273621
#
_cell.length_a   1.000
_cell.length_b   1.000
_cell.length_c   1.000
_cell.angle_alpha   90.00
_cell.angle_beta   90.00
_cell.angle_gamma   90.00
#
_symmetry.space_group_name_H-M   'P 1'
#
loop_
_entity.id
_entity.type
_entity.pdbx_description
1 polymer ?
#
loop_
_entity_poly.entity_id
_entity_poly.type
_entity_poly.pdbx_seq_one_letter_code
_entity_poly.pdbx_strand_id
1 'polypeptide(L)'
;MFPAEIFLSHSDADRQFVENLAQMLRRHGVPVWYSRTNILGAQQWHDEIGAALRRCDWFVLVLSPESVESIWVKREVLFALQQRHFGNRIVPLLYQACDHERLSWTLSIFQLVDFTQPFEDGCRDLLRVWGVGYKPPP
;
A
#
# COMPACT_ATOMS: atom_id res chain seq x y z
N MET A 1 2.23 -2.34 -16.92
CA MET A 1 1.28 -3.36 -16.51
C MET A 1 0.29 -2.78 -15.50
N PHE A 2 -0.97 -2.70 -15.88
CA PHE A 2 -1.99 -2.03 -15.08
C PHE A 2 -2.53 -2.96 -14.01
N PRO A 3 -2.70 -2.51 -12.74
CA PRO A 3 -3.19 -3.37 -11.67
C PRO A 3 -4.65 -3.78 -11.86
N ALA A 4 -4.96 -5.04 -11.56
CA ALA A 4 -6.36 -5.46 -11.44
C ALA A 4 -6.95 -4.97 -10.12
N GLU A 5 -6.18 -5.06 -9.04
CA GLU A 5 -6.56 -4.49 -7.74
C GLU A 5 -5.32 -4.41 -6.86
N ILE A 6 -5.16 -3.28 -6.17
CA ILE A 6 -4.05 -3.04 -5.25
C ILE A 6 -4.48 -3.35 -3.83
N PHE A 7 -3.63 -4.08 -3.10
CA PHE A 7 -3.74 -4.21 -1.64
C PHE A 7 -2.91 -3.08 -1.02
N LEU A 8 -3.56 -2.18 -0.30
CA LEU A 8 -2.89 -1.03 0.30
C LEU A 8 -2.75 -1.26 1.80
N SER A 9 -1.54 -1.63 2.23
CA SER A 9 -1.21 -1.94 3.61
C SER A 9 -0.79 -0.67 4.34
N HIS A 10 -1.34 -0.43 5.53
CA HIS A 10 -1.08 0.80 6.28
C HIS A 10 -1.40 0.65 7.75
N SER A 11 -0.86 1.54 8.57
CA SER A 11 -1.27 1.72 9.95
C SER A 11 -2.52 2.60 10.02
N ASP A 12 -3.40 2.34 11.00
CA ASP A 12 -4.57 3.20 11.22
C ASP A 12 -4.21 4.66 11.44
N ALA A 13 -3.04 4.92 12.01
CA ALA A 13 -2.58 6.30 12.22
C ALA A 13 -2.43 7.06 10.91
N ASP A 14 -2.22 6.36 9.79
CA ASP A 14 -2.02 6.95 8.48
C ASP A 14 -3.29 6.99 7.63
N ARG A 15 -4.44 6.76 8.24
CA ARG A 15 -5.72 6.58 7.52
C ARG A 15 -6.05 7.75 6.61
N GLN A 16 -5.85 9.00 7.05
CA GLN A 16 -6.20 10.15 6.23
C GLN A 16 -5.38 10.18 4.94
N PHE A 17 -4.09 9.91 5.04
CA PHE A 17 -3.22 9.82 3.86
C PHE A 17 -3.72 8.69 2.93
N VAL A 18 -4.05 7.55 3.51
CA VAL A 18 -4.51 6.38 2.73
C VAL A 18 -5.82 6.67 2.01
N GLU A 19 -6.75 7.36 2.66
CA GLU A 19 -8.02 7.72 2.02
C GLU A 19 -7.78 8.67 0.84
N ASN A 20 -6.92 9.65 1.01
CA ASN A 20 -6.56 10.58 -0.07
C ASN A 20 -5.88 9.84 -1.22
N LEU A 21 -4.98 8.93 -0.90
CA LEU A 21 -4.27 8.12 -1.88
C LEU A 21 -5.24 7.21 -2.65
N ALA A 22 -6.13 6.54 -1.94
CA ALA A 22 -7.12 5.65 -2.56
C ALA A 22 -8.05 6.41 -3.50
N GLN A 23 -8.49 7.60 -3.09
CA GLN A 23 -9.34 8.43 -3.96
C GLN A 23 -8.60 8.80 -5.24
N MET A 24 -7.33 9.20 -5.11
CA MET A 24 -6.49 9.54 -6.27
C MET A 24 -6.35 8.34 -7.21
N LEU A 25 -6.04 7.18 -6.67
CA LEU A 25 -5.87 5.97 -7.47
C LEU A 25 -7.17 5.58 -8.18
N ARG A 26 -8.29 5.60 -7.47
CA ARG A 26 -9.59 5.27 -8.05
C ARG A 26 -10.00 6.25 -9.13
N ARG A 27 -9.68 7.52 -8.95
CA ARG A 27 -9.95 8.55 -9.96
C ARG A 27 -9.18 8.26 -11.27
N HIS A 28 -8.06 7.56 -11.18
CA HIS A 28 -7.27 7.14 -12.34
C HIS A 28 -7.61 5.72 -12.81
N GLY A 29 -8.69 5.15 -12.30
CA GLY A 29 -9.15 3.84 -12.74
C GLY A 29 -8.44 2.65 -12.08
N VAL A 30 -7.68 2.88 -11.01
CA VAL A 30 -6.95 1.83 -10.30
C VAL A 30 -7.78 1.34 -9.13
N PRO A 31 -8.26 0.08 -9.13
CA PRO A 31 -9.00 -0.46 -7.98
C PRO A 31 -8.07 -0.66 -6.78
N VAL A 32 -8.56 -0.27 -5.61
CA VAL A 32 -7.80 -0.31 -4.37
C VAL A 32 -8.61 -0.98 -3.27
N TRP A 33 -7.99 -1.89 -2.56
CA TRP A 33 -8.55 -2.45 -1.33
C TRP A 33 -7.65 -2.06 -0.15
N TYR A 34 -8.25 -1.56 0.92
CA TYR A 34 -7.56 -1.36 2.18
C TYR A 34 -8.50 -1.68 3.34
N SER A 35 -7.94 -2.14 4.45
CA SER A 35 -8.75 -2.54 5.57
C SER A 35 -9.40 -1.32 6.23
N ARG A 36 -10.68 -1.49 6.58
CA ARG A 36 -11.43 -0.51 7.39
C ARG A 36 -11.64 -1.14 8.74
N THR A 37 -10.97 -0.62 9.74
CA THR A 37 -11.13 -1.14 11.10
C THR A 37 -12.51 -0.81 11.63
N ASN A 38 -12.96 -1.59 12.62
CA ASN A 38 -14.14 -1.35 13.44
C ASN A 38 -15.51 -1.63 12.82
N ILE A 39 -15.57 -2.12 11.58
CA ILE A 39 -16.86 -2.42 10.93
C ILE A 39 -17.21 -3.90 11.08
N LEU A 40 -16.20 -4.77 11.04
CA LEU A 40 -16.38 -6.22 11.09
C LEU A 40 -15.86 -6.79 12.41
N GLY A 41 -16.41 -7.94 12.83
CA GLY A 41 -15.84 -8.69 13.94
C GLY A 41 -14.43 -9.18 13.60
N ALA A 42 -13.65 -9.52 14.62
CA ALA A 42 -12.25 -9.87 14.45
C ALA A 42 -12.04 -10.99 13.42
N GLN A 43 -12.86 -12.03 13.44
CA GLN A 43 -12.74 -13.15 12.51
C GLN A 43 -13.07 -12.74 11.08
N GLN A 44 -14.14 -11.99 10.89
CA GLN A 44 -14.54 -11.52 9.56
C GLN A 44 -13.49 -10.60 8.97
N TRP A 45 -12.92 -9.72 9.80
CA TRP A 45 -11.87 -8.82 9.40
C TRP A 45 -10.63 -9.58 8.93
N HIS A 46 -10.23 -10.60 9.70
CA HIS A 46 -9.09 -11.45 9.35
C HIS A 46 -9.33 -12.16 8.01
N ASP A 47 -10.54 -12.70 7.81
CA ASP A 47 -10.88 -13.40 6.58
C ASP A 47 -10.90 -12.46 5.37
N GLU A 48 -11.39 -11.23 5.56
CA GLU A 48 -11.40 -10.22 4.51
C GLU A 48 -9.99 -9.84 4.07
N ILE A 49 -9.09 -9.64 5.03
CA ILE A 49 -7.69 -9.33 4.73
C ILE A 49 -7.06 -10.48 3.96
N GLY A 50 -7.26 -11.71 4.42
CA GLY A 50 -6.71 -12.89 3.76
C GLY A 50 -7.21 -13.04 2.34
N ALA A 51 -8.52 -12.83 2.13
CA ALA A 51 -9.11 -12.90 0.80
C ALA A 51 -8.52 -11.83 -0.13
N ALA A 52 -8.35 -10.61 0.37
CA ALA A 52 -7.77 -9.52 -0.41
C ALA A 52 -6.31 -9.79 -0.76
N LEU A 53 -5.52 -10.31 0.19
CA LEU A 53 -4.13 -10.65 -0.06
C LEU A 53 -3.97 -11.73 -1.15
N ARG A 54 -4.94 -12.64 -1.25
CA ARG A 54 -4.92 -13.67 -2.30
C ARG A 54 -5.41 -13.16 -3.64
N ARG A 55 -6.32 -12.20 -3.64
CA ARG A 55 -6.97 -11.69 -4.85
C ARG A 55 -6.18 -10.58 -5.54
N CYS A 56 -5.63 -9.65 -4.77
CA CYS A 56 -4.93 -8.49 -5.32
C CYS A 56 -3.66 -8.91 -6.03
N ASP A 57 -3.30 -8.19 -7.09
CA ASP A 57 -2.09 -8.49 -7.87
C ASP A 57 -0.94 -7.52 -7.61
N TRP A 58 -1.17 -6.46 -6.87
CA TRP A 58 -0.14 -5.51 -6.43
C TRP A 58 -0.28 -5.25 -4.94
N PHE A 59 0.86 -5.15 -4.27
CA PHE A 59 0.93 -4.85 -2.85
C PHE A 59 1.62 -3.50 -2.67
N VAL A 60 0.90 -2.53 -2.15
CA VAL A 60 1.43 -1.18 -1.91
C VAL A 60 1.47 -0.96 -0.40
N LEU A 61 2.64 -0.61 0.11
CA LEU A 61 2.91 -0.50 1.54
C LEU A 61 3.20 0.94 1.92
N VAL A 62 2.42 1.49 2.86
CA VAL A 62 2.67 2.84 3.39
C VAL A 62 3.67 2.75 4.53
N LEU A 63 4.82 3.40 4.37
CA LEU A 63 5.89 3.41 5.37
C LEU A 63 5.85 4.69 6.20
N SER A 64 5.75 4.53 7.50
CA SER A 64 5.74 5.61 8.49
C SER A 64 6.28 5.07 9.81
N PRO A 65 6.62 5.95 10.78
CA PRO A 65 6.99 5.44 12.11
C PRO A 65 5.92 4.54 12.73
N GLU A 66 4.64 4.84 12.47
CA GLU A 66 3.54 4.04 13.00
C GLU A 66 3.41 2.68 12.29
N SER A 67 3.61 2.63 10.98
CA SER A 67 3.47 1.37 10.26
C SER A 67 4.55 0.36 10.66
N VAL A 68 5.78 0.80 10.92
CA VAL A 68 6.86 -0.11 11.33
C VAL A 68 6.65 -0.69 12.71
N GLU A 69 5.79 -0.07 13.53
CA GLU A 69 5.40 -0.59 14.84
C GLU A 69 4.15 -1.46 14.79
N SER A 70 3.45 -1.50 13.66
CA SER A 70 2.18 -2.22 13.54
C SER A 70 2.40 -3.71 13.32
N ILE A 71 1.88 -4.55 14.23
CA ILE A 71 1.96 -6.00 14.07
C ILE A 71 1.16 -6.46 12.84
N TRP A 72 0.05 -5.79 12.54
CA TRP A 72 -0.77 -6.15 11.37
C TRP A 72 -0.06 -5.85 10.07
N VAL A 73 0.57 -4.66 9.96
CA VAL A 73 1.36 -4.31 8.78
C VAL A 73 2.49 -5.32 8.61
N LYS A 74 3.18 -5.67 9.68
CA LYS A 74 4.26 -6.65 9.61
C LYS A 74 3.78 -7.99 9.08
N ARG A 75 2.64 -8.46 9.58
CA ARG A 75 2.07 -9.75 9.13
C ARG A 75 1.71 -9.71 7.65
N GLU A 76 1.10 -8.61 7.19
CA GLU A 76 0.74 -8.46 5.80
C GLU A 76 1.96 -8.43 4.90
N VAL A 77 3.00 -7.68 5.29
CA VAL A 77 4.25 -7.59 4.54
C VAL A 77 4.92 -8.96 4.42
N LEU A 78 5.06 -9.66 5.55
CA LEU A 78 5.72 -10.97 5.54
C LEU A 78 4.94 -11.98 4.70
N PHE A 79 3.62 -11.93 4.74
CA PHE A 79 2.81 -12.78 3.88
C PHE A 79 3.01 -12.43 2.40
N ALA A 80 2.94 -11.13 2.08
CA ALA A 80 3.08 -10.66 0.69
C ALA A 80 4.43 -11.05 0.09
N LEU A 81 5.51 -10.97 0.88
CA LEU A 81 6.85 -11.31 0.42
C LEU A 81 6.99 -12.78 0.03
N GLN A 82 6.12 -13.66 0.56
CA GLN A 82 6.14 -15.09 0.28
C GLN A 82 5.27 -15.48 -0.91
N GLN A 83 4.45 -14.56 -1.43
CA GLN A 83 3.50 -14.87 -2.49
C GLN A 83 4.09 -14.63 -3.87
N ARG A 84 4.04 -15.65 -4.73
CA ARG A 84 4.54 -15.52 -6.10
C ARG A 84 3.78 -14.49 -6.90
N HIS A 85 2.47 -14.37 -6.67
CA HIS A 85 1.65 -13.45 -7.46
C HIS A 85 1.96 -11.99 -7.17
N PHE A 86 2.58 -11.67 -6.04
CA PHE A 86 3.09 -10.34 -5.82
C PHE A 86 4.48 -10.17 -6.44
N GLY A 87 5.35 -11.19 -6.36
CA GLY A 87 6.65 -11.17 -7.02
C GLY A 87 7.39 -9.84 -6.88
N ASN A 88 7.62 -9.18 -8.00
CA ASN A 88 8.20 -7.84 -8.05
C ASN A 88 7.13 -6.74 -8.10
N ARG A 89 5.89 -7.05 -7.71
CA ARG A 89 4.76 -6.14 -7.70
C ARG A 89 4.48 -5.61 -6.30
N ILE A 90 5.54 -5.31 -5.56
CA ILE A 90 5.48 -4.70 -4.23
C ILE A 90 6.06 -3.31 -4.35
N VAL A 91 5.29 -2.31 -3.94
CA VAL A 91 5.69 -0.90 -4.03
C VAL A 91 5.65 -0.27 -2.65
N PRO A 92 6.80 -0.05 -2.00
CA PRO A 92 6.83 0.69 -0.75
C PRO A 92 6.70 2.18 -1.03
N LEU A 93 5.85 2.86 -0.25
CA LEU A 93 5.68 4.32 -0.30
C LEU A 93 6.26 4.91 0.96
N LEU A 94 7.25 5.78 0.83
CA LEU A 94 7.82 6.46 1.99
C LEU A 94 6.97 7.69 2.30
N TYR A 95 6.02 7.53 3.21
CA TYR A 95 5.14 8.61 3.64
C TYR A 95 5.84 9.52 4.65
N GLN A 96 6.52 8.92 5.63
CA GLN A 96 7.31 9.65 6.63
C GLN A 96 8.56 8.84 6.90
N ALA A 97 9.66 9.55 7.19
CA ALA A 97 10.95 8.90 7.47
C ALA A 97 10.79 7.86 8.60
N CYS A 98 11.29 6.66 8.38
CA CYS A 98 11.16 5.56 9.31
C CYS A 98 12.21 4.48 9.04
N ASP A 99 12.39 3.59 10.01
CA ASP A 99 13.27 2.44 9.85
C ASP A 99 12.48 1.26 9.27
N HIS A 100 12.27 1.27 7.97
CA HIS A 100 11.45 0.26 7.29
C HIS A 100 12.06 -1.14 7.33
N GLU A 101 13.36 -1.27 7.61
CA GLU A 101 13.98 -2.59 7.76
C GLU A 101 13.43 -3.34 8.96
N ARG A 102 12.82 -2.65 9.91
CA ARG A 102 12.12 -3.29 11.03
C ARG A 102 10.95 -4.14 10.59
N LEU A 103 10.34 -3.82 9.43
CA LEU A 103 9.29 -4.68 8.84
C LEU A 103 9.92 -5.84 8.09
N SER A 104 10.91 -5.58 7.27
CA SER A 104 11.71 -6.60 6.60
C SER A 104 12.92 -5.93 5.95
N TRP A 105 14.10 -6.51 6.16
CA TRP A 105 15.32 -6.01 5.52
C TRP A 105 15.24 -6.16 4.00
N THR A 106 14.40 -7.08 3.48
CA THR A 106 14.26 -7.30 2.04
C THR A 106 13.52 -6.18 1.33
N LEU A 107 12.86 -5.28 2.06
CA LEU A 107 12.16 -4.16 1.43
C LEU A 107 13.09 -3.25 0.64
N SER A 108 14.39 -3.24 0.97
CA SER A 108 15.35 -2.41 0.26
C SER A 108 15.61 -2.87 -1.18
N ILE A 109 15.17 -4.08 -1.57
CA ILE A 109 15.29 -4.53 -2.96
C ILE A 109 14.22 -3.92 -3.88
N PHE A 110 13.16 -3.36 -3.31
CA PHE A 110 12.08 -2.73 -4.08
C PHE A 110 12.32 -1.24 -4.18
N GLN A 111 11.88 -0.65 -5.29
CA GLN A 111 12.03 0.78 -5.48
C GLN A 111 11.00 1.53 -4.63
N LEU A 112 11.49 2.42 -3.77
CA LEU A 112 10.64 3.29 -2.97
C LEU A 112 10.05 4.40 -3.82
N VAL A 113 8.78 4.71 -3.56
CA VAL A 113 8.14 5.92 -4.07
C VAL A 113 8.10 6.93 -2.92
N ASP A 114 8.64 8.11 -3.14
CA ASP A 114 8.79 9.14 -2.12
C ASP A 114 7.53 9.98 -2.00
N PHE A 115 6.87 9.93 -0.84
CA PHE A 115 5.72 10.77 -0.50
C PHE A 115 6.05 11.78 0.61
N THR A 116 7.34 11.98 0.91
CA THR A 116 7.76 13.01 1.87
C THR A 116 7.75 14.41 1.25
N GLN A 117 7.71 14.49 -0.07
CA GLN A 117 7.56 15.71 -0.85
C GLN A 117 6.07 16.00 -1.07
N PRO A 118 5.70 17.07 -1.77
CA PRO A 118 4.28 17.33 -1.99
C PRO A 118 3.54 16.11 -2.55
N PHE A 119 2.33 15.90 -2.06
CA PHE A 119 1.53 14.71 -2.37
C PHE A 119 1.44 14.41 -3.86
N GLU A 120 1.26 15.46 -4.66
CA GLU A 120 1.13 15.33 -6.11
C GLU A 120 2.36 14.71 -6.76
N ASP A 121 3.56 15.05 -6.26
CA ASP A 121 4.80 14.50 -6.80
C ASP A 121 4.87 12.99 -6.57
N GLY A 122 4.50 12.53 -5.38
CA GLY A 122 4.44 11.11 -5.08
C GLY A 122 3.40 10.40 -5.94
N CYS A 123 2.25 11.04 -6.16
CA CYS A 123 1.20 10.48 -7.00
C CYS A 123 1.68 10.27 -8.44
N ARG A 124 2.40 11.23 -9.00
CA ARG A 124 2.98 11.10 -10.34
C ARG A 124 3.93 9.92 -10.42
N ASP A 125 4.82 9.80 -9.44
CA ASP A 125 5.82 8.74 -9.42
C ASP A 125 5.18 7.36 -9.24
N LEU A 126 4.18 7.27 -8.39
CA LEU A 126 3.46 6.01 -8.19
C LEU A 126 2.74 5.56 -9.44
N LEU A 127 1.98 6.46 -10.06
CA LEU A 127 1.23 6.13 -11.28
C LEU A 127 2.17 5.76 -12.44
N ARG A 128 3.39 6.31 -12.45
CA ARG A 128 4.39 5.99 -13.47
C ARG A 128 4.79 4.52 -13.43
N VAL A 129 4.71 3.88 -12.26
CA VAL A 129 4.99 2.44 -12.13
C VAL A 129 4.12 1.63 -13.09
N TRP A 130 2.89 2.10 -13.34
CA TRP A 130 1.93 1.41 -14.21
C TRP A 130 1.73 2.11 -15.55
N GLY A 131 2.57 3.09 -15.87
CA GLY A 131 2.47 3.80 -17.14
C GLY A 131 1.28 4.75 -17.23
N VAL A 132 0.77 5.21 -16.08
CA VAL A 132 -0.41 6.09 -16.01
C VAL A 132 0.05 7.53 -15.76
N GLY A 133 -0.45 8.47 -16.57
CA GLY A 133 -0.17 9.89 -16.37
C GLY A 133 -1.08 10.47 -15.29
N TYR A 134 -0.51 11.26 -14.38
CA TYR A 134 -1.29 11.93 -13.35
C TYR A 134 -2.15 13.03 -13.93
N LYS A 135 -3.41 13.07 -13.51
CA LYS A 135 -4.35 14.14 -13.86
C LYS A 135 -4.82 14.81 -12.58
N PRO A 136 -4.66 16.14 -12.46
CA PRO A 136 -5.15 16.83 -11.26
C PRO A 136 -6.67 16.71 -11.14
N PRO A 137 -7.22 16.85 -9.92
CA PRO A 137 -8.67 16.82 -9.73
C PRO A 137 -9.32 17.99 -10.46
N PRO A 138 -10.58 17.81 -10.88
CA PRO A 138 -11.33 18.88 -11.56
C PRO A 138 -11.65 20.06 -10.66
#